data_db4790e6780744a594eeebc8345ccfa0
#
_entry.id   db4790e6780744a594eeebc8345ccfa0
#
_cell.length_a   1.000
_cell.length_b   1.000
_cell.length_c   1.000
_cell.angle_alpha   90.00
_cell.angle_beta   90.00
_cell.angle_gamma   90.00
#
_symmetry.space_group_name_H-M   'P 1'
#
loop_
_entity.id
_entity.type
_entity.pdbx_description
1 polymer ?
#
loop_
_entity_poly.entity_id
_entity_poly.type
_entity_poly.pdbx_seq_one_letter_code
_entity_poly.pdbx_strand_id
1 'polypeptide(L)'
;VSRRVAIATCEDLYVDPDTPLLLEALTSLGIEHELLAWDNPNAPWDRFDATVIRSTWDYAPRRDEFLEWASNVPNLYNSFDLVAWNTDKHYLRSLQQAGINVIPSTFADVGIDPIFPIGNFVVKPTVGAGSLDAERYGSGDHARAHAHVRSLHATGRDVIIQPYVASIDEEGELALVFVDGLFSHAMRKGAMLNTVENDRSQLFRAEQMSVAIASPETLQFAREVLDAGDASSALYARVDLCRLEDSWAVMELELTEPSLFLTYHPEAATELARAILQRLA
;
A
#
# COMPACT_ATOMS: atom_id res chain seq x y z
N VAL A 1 13.50 9.16 -30.33
CA VAL A 1 13.11 7.78 -29.99
C VAL A 1 11.86 7.90 -29.14
N SER A 2 10.79 7.20 -29.54
CA SER A 2 9.57 7.13 -28.72
C SER A 2 9.89 6.45 -27.40
N ARG A 3 9.41 6.98 -26.27
CA ARG A 3 9.60 6.40 -24.94
C ARG A 3 8.44 5.48 -24.63
N ARG A 4 8.74 4.29 -24.13
CA ARG A 4 7.76 3.22 -23.91
C ARG A 4 7.75 2.83 -22.44
N VAL A 5 6.57 2.82 -21.82
CA VAL A 5 6.37 2.49 -20.41
C VAL A 5 5.39 1.32 -20.29
N ALA A 6 5.79 0.30 -19.54
CA ALA A 6 4.88 -0.74 -19.09
C ALA A 6 4.20 -0.30 -17.77
N ILE A 7 2.90 -0.50 -17.70
CA ILE A 7 2.12 -0.36 -16.46
C ILE A 7 1.74 -1.75 -16.01
N ALA A 8 2.37 -2.21 -14.91
CA ALA A 8 2.12 -3.53 -14.37
C ALA A 8 0.86 -3.54 -13.50
N THR A 9 -0.03 -4.47 -13.75
CA THR A 9 -1.31 -4.66 -13.05
C THR A 9 -1.56 -6.17 -12.82
N CYS A 10 -2.70 -6.54 -12.26
CA CYS A 10 -3.19 -7.92 -12.21
C CYS A 10 -3.87 -8.32 -13.53
N GLU A 11 -4.38 -9.56 -13.60
CA GLU A 11 -5.07 -10.08 -14.80
C GLU A 11 -6.28 -9.21 -15.21
N ASP A 12 -7.04 -8.69 -14.23
CA ASP A 12 -8.03 -7.64 -14.49
C ASP A 12 -7.32 -6.30 -14.68
N LEU A 13 -6.97 -6.01 -15.92
CA LEU A 13 -6.14 -4.86 -16.31
C LEU A 13 -6.72 -3.51 -15.91
N TYR A 14 -8.01 -3.41 -15.68
CA TYR A 14 -8.73 -2.15 -15.36
C TYR A 14 -9.39 -2.17 -13.98
N VAL A 15 -8.94 -3.02 -13.09
CA VAL A 15 -9.45 -3.09 -11.72
C VAL A 15 -9.27 -1.78 -10.94
N ASP A 16 -8.20 -1.02 -11.23
CA ASP A 16 -7.92 0.28 -10.62
C ASP A 16 -8.61 1.41 -11.39
N PRO A 17 -9.56 2.15 -10.78
CA PRO A 17 -10.23 3.29 -11.40
C PRO A 17 -9.27 4.47 -11.74
N ASP A 18 -8.08 4.50 -11.16
CA ASP A 18 -7.05 5.51 -11.45
C ASP A 18 -6.35 5.24 -12.79
N THR A 19 -6.32 3.99 -13.25
CA THR A 19 -5.61 3.56 -14.46
C THR A 19 -5.97 4.38 -15.70
N PRO A 20 -7.24 4.62 -16.07
CA PRO A 20 -7.58 5.40 -17.27
C PRO A 20 -7.00 6.81 -17.25
N LEU A 21 -7.00 7.48 -16.09
CA LEU A 21 -6.46 8.84 -15.94
C LEU A 21 -4.94 8.89 -16.16
N LEU A 22 -4.22 7.89 -15.63
CA LEU A 22 -2.79 7.78 -15.84
C LEU A 22 -2.46 7.53 -17.32
N LEU A 23 -3.18 6.62 -17.98
CA LEU A 23 -2.94 6.30 -19.40
C LEU A 23 -3.23 7.52 -20.29
N GLU A 24 -4.28 8.29 -20.01
CA GLU A 24 -4.59 9.54 -20.71
C GLU A 24 -3.46 10.58 -20.52
N ALA A 25 -2.95 10.73 -19.29
CA ALA A 25 -1.85 11.64 -18.99
C ALA A 25 -0.56 11.24 -19.71
N LEU A 26 -0.21 9.94 -19.75
CA LEU A 26 0.94 9.43 -20.51
C LEU A 26 0.79 9.70 -22.02
N THR A 27 -0.38 9.43 -22.58
CA THR A 27 -0.70 9.72 -23.99
C THR A 27 -0.51 11.21 -24.30
N SER A 28 -1.02 12.09 -23.42
CA SER A 28 -0.93 13.55 -23.59
C SER A 28 0.50 14.08 -23.58
N LEU A 29 1.44 13.34 -22.94
CA LEU A 29 2.87 13.64 -22.94
C LEU A 29 3.65 12.93 -24.06
N GLY A 30 2.96 12.21 -24.96
CA GLY A 30 3.58 11.48 -26.05
C GLY A 30 4.38 10.25 -25.62
N ILE A 31 4.04 9.67 -24.46
CA ILE A 31 4.64 8.44 -23.93
C ILE A 31 3.81 7.26 -24.44
N GLU A 32 4.44 6.36 -25.20
CA GLU A 32 3.83 5.06 -25.53
C GLU A 32 3.74 4.21 -24.26
N HIS A 33 2.61 3.56 -24.06
CA HIS A 33 2.43 2.73 -22.87
C HIS A 33 1.63 1.47 -23.18
N GLU A 34 1.85 0.46 -22.37
CA GLU A 34 1.12 -0.81 -22.45
C GLU A 34 0.76 -1.27 -21.03
N LEU A 35 -0.49 -1.73 -20.88
CA LEU A 35 -0.99 -2.26 -19.63
C LEU A 35 -0.81 -3.77 -19.65
N LEU A 36 -0.07 -4.33 -18.68
CA LEU A 36 0.34 -5.74 -18.68
C LEU A 36 0.09 -6.36 -17.31
N ALA A 37 -0.47 -7.57 -17.31
CA ALA A 37 -0.49 -8.36 -16.09
C ALA A 37 0.94 -8.75 -15.69
N TRP A 38 1.29 -8.55 -14.41
CA TRP A 38 2.64 -8.80 -13.91
C TRP A 38 3.08 -10.26 -14.08
N ASP A 39 2.15 -11.18 -13.98
CA ASP A 39 2.36 -12.63 -14.10
C ASP A 39 2.17 -13.18 -15.53
N ASN A 40 2.04 -12.30 -16.53
CA ASN A 40 1.98 -12.72 -17.92
C ASN A 40 3.35 -13.21 -18.40
N PRO A 41 3.56 -14.52 -18.63
CA PRO A 41 4.87 -15.06 -19.00
C PRO A 41 5.36 -14.63 -20.39
N ASN A 42 4.47 -14.07 -21.21
CA ASN A 42 4.79 -13.60 -22.55
C ASN A 42 4.96 -12.08 -22.64
N ALA A 43 4.87 -11.36 -21.53
CA ALA A 43 5.01 -9.92 -21.51
C ALA A 43 6.47 -9.53 -21.83
N PRO A 44 6.69 -8.64 -22.82
CA PRO A 44 8.03 -8.28 -23.29
C PRO A 44 8.63 -7.14 -22.44
N TRP A 45 8.84 -7.38 -21.13
CA TRP A 45 9.29 -6.37 -20.17
C TRP A 45 10.59 -5.66 -20.58
N ASP A 46 11.47 -6.34 -21.32
CA ASP A 46 12.75 -5.84 -21.84
C ASP A 46 12.61 -4.81 -22.97
N ARG A 47 11.39 -4.61 -23.52
CA ARG A 47 11.09 -3.65 -24.57
C ARG A 47 10.67 -2.28 -24.06
N PHE A 48 10.54 -2.12 -22.75
CA PHE A 48 10.11 -0.87 -22.15
C PHE A 48 11.28 -0.13 -21.51
N ASP A 49 11.26 1.20 -21.62
CA ASP A 49 12.26 2.08 -21.03
C ASP A 49 12.04 2.19 -19.51
N ALA A 50 10.82 1.95 -19.03
CA ALA A 50 10.47 1.82 -17.62
C ALA A 50 9.26 0.90 -17.43
N THR A 51 9.20 0.27 -16.25
CA THR A 51 8.02 -0.45 -15.74
C THR A 51 7.56 0.20 -14.45
N VAL A 52 6.28 0.54 -14.39
CA VAL A 52 5.64 1.16 -13.23
C VAL A 52 4.61 0.20 -12.65
N ILE A 53 4.78 -0.19 -11.39
CA ILE A 53 3.80 -1.03 -10.69
C ILE A 53 2.60 -0.18 -10.32
N ARG A 54 1.38 -0.69 -10.61
CA ARG A 54 0.15 -0.04 -10.19
C ARG A 54 -0.74 -1.01 -9.43
N SER A 55 -1.68 -1.65 -10.07
CA SER A 55 -2.75 -2.43 -9.44
C SER A 55 -2.47 -3.94 -9.43
N THR A 56 -1.28 -4.33 -8.96
CA THR A 56 -0.88 -5.76 -8.85
C THR A 56 -1.44 -6.42 -7.59
N TRP A 57 -2.66 -6.08 -7.18
CA TRP A 57 -3.27 -6.38 -5.88
C TRP A 57 -3.46 -7.87 -5.58
N ASP A 58 -3.29 -8.72 -6.58
CA ASP A 58 -3.37 -10.18 -6.46
C ASP A 58 -2.04 -10.86 -6.08
N TYR A 59 -0.97 -10.10 -5.87
CA TYR A 59 0.35 -10.68 -5.54
C TYR A 59 0.43 -11.28 -4.14
N ALA A 60 -0.39 -10.79 -3.19
CA ALA A 60 -0.23 -11.12 -1.77
C ALA A 60 -0.17 -12.63 -1.46
N PRO A 61 -0.99 -13.51 -2.07
CA PRO A 61 -0.86 -14.96 -1.88
C PRO A 61 0.30 -15.58 -2.67
N ARG A 62 0.94 -14.85 -3.57
CA ARG A 62 2.02 -15.30 -4.48
C ARG A 62 3.23 -14.37 -4.42
N ARG A 63 3.55 -13.84 -3.22
CA ARG A 63 4.58 -12.82 -3.04
C ARG A 63 5.94 -13.25 -3.59
N ASP A 64 6.33 -14.50 -3.42
CA ASP A 64 7.63 -14.98 -3.90
C ASP A 64 7.71 -14.93 -5.43
N GLU A 65 6.64 -15.31 -6.15
CA GLU A 65 6.56 -15.17 -7.61
C GLU A 65 6.61 -13.70 -8.03
N PHE A 66 5.91 -12.83 -7.30
CA PHE A 66 5.91 -11.40 -7.56
C PHE A 66 7.30 -10.78 -7.37
N LEU A 67 8.01 -11.17 -6.32
CA LEU A 67 9.39 -10.70 -6.09
C LEU A 67 10.36 -11.28 -7.11
N GLU A 68 10.19 -12.52 -7.53
CA GLU A 68 10.96 -13.10 -8.63
C GLU A 68 10.75 -12.30 -9.93
N TRP A 69 9.49 -12.00 -10.27
CA TRP A 69 9.17 -11.15 -11.41
C TRP A 69 9.81 -9.77 -11.26
N ALA A 70 9.58 -9.08 -10.14
CA ALA A 70 10.08 -7.72 -9.92
C ALA A 70 11.61 -7.63 -9.99
N SER A 71 12.34 -8.67 -9.54
CA SER A 71 13.80 -8.72 -9.61
C SER A 71 14.34 -8.87 -11.03
N ASN A 72 13.53 -9.38 -11.96
CA ASN A 72 13.90 -9.63 -13.35
C ASN A 72 13.41 -8.52 -14.30
N VAL A 73 12.53 -7.64 -13.86
CA VAL A 73 12.01 -6.55 -14.69
C VAL A 73 13.00 -5.40 -14.75
N PRO A 74 13.50 -5.03 -15.93
CA PRO A 74 14.42 -3.90 -16.06
C PRO A 74 13.71 -2.58 -15.79
N ASN A 75 14.44 -1.61 -15.21
CA ASN A 75 13.96 -0.25 -14.98
C ASN A 75 12.62 -0.18 -14.24
N LEU A 76 12.48 -0.96 -13.16
CA LEU A 76 11.29 -1.01 -12.33
C LEU A 76 11.19 0.25 -11.46
N TYR A 77 10.02 0.88 -11.41
CA TYR A 77 9.65 2.00 -10.54
C TYR A 77 8.41 1.63 -9.69
N ASN A 78 8.47 1.64 -8.37
CA ASN A 78 9.63 1.87 -7.51
C ASN A 78 10.64 0.70 -7.65
N SER A 79 11.87 0.90 -7.12
CA SER A 79 12.92 -0.12 -7.27
C SER A 79 12.56 -1.45 -6.60
N PHE A 80 13.18 -2.54 -7.08
CA PHE A 80 13.02 -3.87 -6.48
C PHE A 80 13.27 -3.88 -4.96
N ASP A 81 14.30 -3.20 -4.49
CA ASP A 81 14.64 -3.17 -3.06
C ASP A 81 13.53 -2.53 -2.23
N LEU A 82 12.93 -1.43 -2.70
CA LEU A 82 11.76 -0.82 -2.05
C LEU A 82 10.55 -1.75 -2.06
N VAL A 83 10.27 -2.39 -3.20
CA VAL A 83 9.16 -3.35 -3.35
C VAL A 83 9.34 -4.54 -2.42
N ALA A 84 10.53 -5.16 -2.41
CA ALA A 84 10.81 -6.32 -1.57
C ALA A 84 10.67 -6.00 -0.07
N TRP A 85 11.11 -4.82 0.34
CA TRP A 85 10.97 -4.35 1.72
C TRP A 85 9.53 -4.01 2.07
N ASN A 86 8.81 -3.32 1.20
CA ASN A 86 7.50 -2.76 1.50
C ASN A 86 6.34 -3.76 1.41
N THR A 87 6.48 -4.84 0.63
CA THR A 87 5.44 -5.87 0.50
C THR A 87 5.19 -6.68 1.77
N ASP A 88 6.04 -6.56 2.79
CA ASP A 88 5.89 -7.23 4.08
C ASP A 88 5.86 -6.20 5.23
N LYS A 89 4.76 -6.17 5.98
CA LYS A 89 4.52 -5.22 7.08
C LYS A 89 5.53 -5.28 8.23
N HIS A 90 6.47 -6.23 8.20
CA HIS A 90 7.63 -6.20 9.11
C HIS A 90 8.46 -4.91 8.95
N TYR A 91 8.34 -4.17 7.83
CA TYR A 91 8.95 -2.85 7.66
C TYR A 91 8.57 -1.85 8.77
N LEU A 92 7.41 -2.01 9.40
CA LEU A 92 7.00 -1.16 10.53
C LEU A 92 7.97 -1.25 11.71
N ARG A 93 8.63 -2.41 11.92
CA ARG A 93 9.70 -2.55 12.92
C ARG A 93 10.89 -1.64 12.58
N SER A 94 11.27 -1.58 11.31
CA SER A 94 12.39 -0.75 10.85
C SER A 94 12.07 0.74 11.04
N LEU A 95 10.86 1.17 10.70
CA LEU A 95 10.40 2.55 10.95
C LEU A 95 10.41 2.89 12.45
N GLN A 96 9.91 1.99 13.29
CA GLN A 96 9.94 2.17 14.74
C GLN A 96 11.36 2.26 15.30
N GLN A 97 12.30 1.43 14.81
CA GLN A 97 13.71 1.48 15.18
C GLN A 97 14.39 2.78 14.75
N ALA A 98 13.94 3.37 13.65
CA ALA A 98 14.36 4.70 13.19
C ALA A 98 13.72 5.85 13.98
N GLY A 99 12.88 5.57 14.99
CA GLY A 99 12.25 6.58 15.84
C GLY A 99 10.91 7.11 15.33
N ILE A 100 10.36 6.53 14.26
CA ILE A 100 9.03 6.89 13.74
C ILE A 100 7.94 6.32 14.66
N ASN A 101 6.96 7.15 15.00
CA ASN A 101 5.78 6.70 15.74
C ASN A 101 4.89 5.85 14.81
N VAL A 102 4.81 4.56 15.08
CA VAL A 102 3.96 3.59 14.37
C VAL A 102 2.92 3.02 15.33
N ILE A 103 1.82 2.49 14.81
CA ILE A 103 0.88 1.73 15.67
C ILE A 103 1.66 0.58 16.31
N PRO A 104 1.59 0.41 17.65
CA PRO A 104 2.25 -0.69 18.34
C PRO A 104 1.87 -2.03 17.69
N SER A 105 2.87 -2.80 17.29
CA SER A 105 2.66 -4.01 16.51
C SER A 105 3.38 -5.19 17.13
N THR A 106 2.67 -6.30 17.28
CA THR A 106 3.27 -7.61 17.57
C THR A 106 3.15 -8.49 16.34
N PHE A 107 4.12 -9.37 16.14
CA PHE A 107 4.16 -10.27 14.99
C PHE A 107 4.18 -11.70 15.50
N ALA A 108 3.40 -12.54 14.85
CA ALA A 108 3.39 -13.97 15.06
C ALA A 108 3.78 -14.66 13.73
N ASP A 109 5.05 -14.99 13.61
CA ASP A 109 5.57 -15.74 12.48
C ASP A 109 5.01 -17.17 12.51
N VAL A 110 4.98 -17.86 11.38
CA VAL A 110 4.44 -19.24 11.30
C VAL A 110 5.04 -20.14 12.37
N GLY A 111 4.17 -20.72 13.19
CA GLY A 111 4.57 -21.57 14.32
C GLY A 111 4.83 -20.84 15.63
N ILE A 112 4.72 -19.53 15.67
CA ILE A 112 4.83 -18.73 16.90
C ILE A 112 3.44 -18.40 17.42
N ASP A 113 3.22 -18.62 18.72
CA ASP A 113 1.95 -18.26 19.36
C ASP A 113 1.74 -16.74 19.40
N PRO A 114 0.54 -16.24 19.04
CA PRO A 114 0.26 -14.83 19.03
C PRO A 114 0.15 -14.25 20.46
N ILE A 115 0.62 -13.01 20.61
CA ILE A 115 0.39 -12.18 21.80
C ILE A 115 -0.62 -11.10 21.45
N PHE A 116 -1.80 -11.14 22.06
CA PHE A 116 -2.84 -10.16 21.81
C PHE A 116 -2.76 -8.99 22.81
N PRO A 117 -2.99 -7.73 22.36
CA PRO A 117 -3.06 -6.59 23.24
C PRO A 117 -4.34 -6.61 24.09
N ILE A 118 -4.35 -5.81 25.16
CA ILE A 118 -5.55 -5.59 25.97
C ILE A 118 -6.53 -4.71 25.17
N GLY A 119 -7.83 -5.03 25.24
CA GLY A 119 -8.88 -4.27 24.56
C GLY A 119 -9.20 -4.80 23.16
N ASN A 120 -9.63 -3.90 22.28
CA ASN A 120 -9.92 -4.25 20.88
C ASN A 120 -8.62 -4.27 20.07
N PHE A 121 -8.53 -5.18 19.12
CA PHE A 121 -7.35 -5.34 18.29
C PHE A 121 -7.69 -5.86 16.90
N VAL A 122 -6.74 -5.73 16.00
CA VAL A 122 -6.81 -6.22 14.62
C VAL A 122 -5.77 -7.32 14.43
N VAL A 123 -6.16 -8.37 13.72
CA VAL A 123 -5.27 -9.43 13.23
C VAL A 123 -5.31 -9.37 11.71
N LYS A 124 -4.17 -9.30 11.07
CA LYS A 124 -4.05 -9.29 9.60
C LYS A 124 -2.76 -10.00 9.16
N PRO A 125 -2.68 -10.53 7.93
CA PRO A 125 -1.41 -11.07 7.42
C PRO A 125 -0.37 -9.96 7.28
N THR A 126 0.92 -10.28 7.43
CA THR A 126 2.03 -9.32 7.20
C THR A 126 2.13 -8.94 5.75
N VAL A 127 1.82 -9.86 4.83
CA VAL A 127 1.72 -9.63 3.39
C VAL A 127 0.26 -9.63 3.00
N GLY A 128 -0.24 -8.51 2.50
CA GLY A 128 -1.66 -8.37 2.14
C GLY A 128 -1.98 -7.01 1.53
N ALA A 129 -2.97 -6.98 0.66
CA ALA A 129 -3.53 -5.82 0.02
C ALA A 129 -5.05 -5.73 0.29
N GLY A 130 -5.63 -4.53 0.25
CA GLY A 130 -7.08 -4.32 0.32
C GLY A 130 -7.79 -4.82 1.57
N SER A 131 -7.11 -4.90 2.72
CA SER A 131 -7.65 -5.44 3.98
C SER A 131 -8.12 -6.90 3.91
N LEU A 132 -7.71 -7.64 2.89
CA LEU A 132 -8.05 -9.07 2.77
C LEU A 132 -7.50 -9.83 3.99
N ASP A 133 -8.38 -10.66 4.59
CA ASP A 133 -8.06 -11.41 5.81
C ASP A 133 -7.65 -10.54 7.03
N ALA A 134 -8.03 -9.26 7.05
CA ALA A 134 -7.93 -8.42 8.24
C ALA A 134 -9.23 -8.49 9.04
N GLU A 135 -9.15 -8.80 10.33
CA GLU A 135 -10.32 -8.89 11.20
C GLU A 135 -10.11 -8.13 12.51
N ARG A 136 -11.16 -7.42 12.97
CA ARG A 136 -11.21 -6.75 14.26
C ARG A 136 -11.80 -7.69 15.32
N TYR A 137 -11.18 -7.70 16.50
CA TYR A 137 -11.54 -8.51 17.65
C TYR A 137 -11.73 -7.65 18.91
N GLY A 138 -12.68 -8.06 19.76
CA GLY A 138 -12.83 -7.51 21.08
C GLY A 138 -12.02 -8.29 22.13
N SER A 139 -11.94 -7.77 23.36
CA SER A 139 -11.23 -8.41 24.47
C SER A 139 -11.72 -9.82 24.84
N GLY A 140 -12.95 -10.19 24.46
CA GLY A 140 -13.53 -11.53 24.67
C GLY A 140 -13.29 -12.51 23.52
N ASP A 141 -12.71 -12.07 22.39
CA ASP A 141 -12.66 -12.82 21.14
C ASP A 141 -11.35 -13.60 20.93
N HIS A 142 -10.52 -13.75 21.97
CA HIS A 142 -9.20 -14.37 21.86
C HIS A 142 -9.25 -15.77 21.21
N ALA A 143 -10.26 -16.59 21.50
CA ALA A 143 -10.40 -17.92 20.90
C ALA A 143 -10.62 -17.86 19.37
N ARG A 144 -11.43 -16.88 18.90
CA ARG A 144 -11.63 -16.61 17.48
C ARG A 144 -10.37 -16.07 16.83
N ALA A 145 -9.68 -15.13 17.48
CA ALA A 145 -8.43 -14.56 17.00
C ALA A 145 -7.34 -15.64 16.88
N HIS A 146 -7.21 -16.55 17.86
CA HIS A 146 -6.31 -17.71 17.74
C HIS A 146 -6.67 -18.63 16.57
N ALA A 147 -7.97 -18.86 16.32
CA ALA A 147 -8.40 -19.68 15.18
C ALA A 147 -8.04 -19.01 13.85
N HIS A 148 -8.19 -17.69 13.77
CA HIS A 148 -7.81 -16.90 12.59
C HIS A 148 -6.29 -16.95 12.35
N VAL A 149 -5.46 -16.68 13.36
CA VAL A 149 -4.00 -16.81 13.25
C VAL A 149 -3.60 -18.22 12.78
N ARG A 150 -4.18 -19.28 13.36
CA ARG A 150 -3.90 -20.65 12.89
C ARG A 150 -4.30 -20.87 11.43
N SER A 151 -5.40 -20.26 10.95
CA SER A 151 -5.81 -20.38 9.55
C SER A 151 -4.83 -19.71 8.60
N LEU A 152 -4.27 -18.54 8.99
CA LEU A 152 -3.24 -17.84 8.24
C LEU A 152 -1.92 -18.62 8.25
N HIS A 153 -1.47 -19.11 9.41
CA HIS A 153 -0.28 -19.96 9.55
C HIS A 153 -0.38 -21.26 8.74
N ALA A 154 -1.58 -21.86 8.64
CA ALA A 154 -1.79 -23.06 7.83
C ALA A 154 -1.57 -22.84 6.33
N THR A 155 -1.61 -21.59 5.88
CA THR A 155 -1.28 -21.17 4.50
C THR A 155 0.12 -20.56 4.37
N GLY A 156 0.97 -20.69 5.41
CA GLY A 156 2.34 -20.18 5.40
C GLY A 156 2.48 -18.68 5.59
N ARG A 157 1.42 -18.00 6.07
CA ARG A 157 1.42 -16.53 6.21
C ARG A 157 1.70 -16.10 7.65
N ASP A 158 2.69 -15.22 7.80
CA ASP A 158 2.95 -14.53 9.06
C ASP A 158 1.87 -13.49 9.36
N VAL A 159 1.72 -13.16 10.62
CA VAL A 159 0.63 -12.32 11.12
C VAL A 159 1.15 -11.12 11.87
N ILE A 160 0.55 -9.96 11.62
CA ILE A 160 0.70 -8.74 12.43
C ILE A 160 -0.57 -8.53 13.27
N ILE A 161 -0.38 -8.17 14.53
CA ILE A 161 -1.43 -7.91 15.51
C ILE A 161 -1.22 -6.51 16.06
N GLN A 162 -2.26 -5.68 16.00
CA GLN A 162 -2.21 -4.27 16.40
C GLN A 162 -3.40 -3.94 17.30
N PRO A 163 -3.24 -3.12 18.36
CA PRO A 163 -4.40 -2.56 19.05
C PRO A 163 -5.27 -1.80 18.05
N TYR A 164 -6.59 -1.88 18.24
CA TYR A 164 -7.51 -1.08 17.43
C TYR A 164 -7.45 0.37 17.87
N VAL A 165 -7.21 1.26 16.94
CA VAL A 165 -7.10 2.71 17.16
C VAL A 165 -8.49 3.32 17.03
N ALA A 166 -9.10 3.71 18.14
CA ALA A 166 -10.49 4.18 18.19
C ALA A 166 -10.72 5.49 17.42
N SER A 167 -9.71 6.35 17.30
CA SER A 167 -9.80 7.60 16.52
C SER A 167 -10.16 7.38 15.06
N ILE A 168 -9.90 6.17 14.52
CA ILE A 168 -10.26 5.81 13.14
C ILE A 168 -11.78 5.82 12.95
N ASP A 169 -12.56 5.43 13.97
CA ASP A 169 -14.02 5.44 13.90
C ASP A 169 -14.59 6.88 13.80
N GLU A 170 -13.90 7.86 14.37
CA GLU A 170 -14.36 9.25 14.45
C GLU A 170 -13.69 10.16 13.40
N GLU A 171 -12.38 10.03 13.23
CA GLU A 171 -11.57 10.92 12.39
C GLU A 171 -11.19 10.27 11.04
N GLY A 172 -11.27 8.94 10.96
CA GLY A 172 -10.76 8.18 9.81
C GLY A 172 -9.23 8.15 9.75
N GLU A 173 -8.72 7.60 8.68
CA GLU A 173 -7.30 7.58 8.33
C GLU A 173 -6.98 8.73 7.37
N LEU A 174 -5.80 9.31 7.49
CA LEU A 174 -5.31 10.33 6.59
C LEU A 174 -4.25 9.71 5.66
N ALA A 175 -4.58 9.58 4.38
CA ALA A 175 -3.69 9.09 3.34
C ALA A 175 -3.03 10.28 2.63
N LEU A 176 -1.69 10.37 2.69
CA LEU A 176 -0.91 11.41 2.01
C LEU A 176 -0.20 10.80 0.81
N VAL A 177 -0.49 11.32 -0.37
CA VAL A 177 0.10 10.88 -1.63
C VAL A 177 1.27 11.77 -2.01
N PHE A 178 2.38 11.13 -2.35
CA PHE A 178 3.59 11.77 -2.84
C PHE A 178 3.90 11.25 -4.24
N VAL A 179 4.34 12.15 -5.11
CA VAL A 179 4.81 11.86 -6.45
C VAL A 179 6.22 12.43 -6.60
N ASP A 180 7.19 11.60 -6.96
CA ASP A 180 8.61 11.97 -7.10
C ASP A 180 9.16 12.69 -5.86
N GLY A 181 8.79 12.18 -4.67
CA GLY A 181 9.16 12.76 -3.38
C GLY A 181 8.42 14.04 -2.99
N LEU A 182 7.58 14.60 -3.85
CA LEU A 182 6.81 15.80 -3.59
C LEU A 182 5.38 15.46 -3.15
N PHE A 183 4.89 16.16 -2.11
CA PHE A 183 3.50 16.02 -1.70
C PHE A 183 2.57 16.46 -2.83
N SER A 184 1.65 15.60 -3.22
CA SER A 184 0.61 15.88 -4.21
C SER A 184 -0.70 16.27 -3.53
N HIS A 185 -1.34 15.31 -2.84
CA HIS A 185 -2.64 15.54 -2.20
C HIS A 185 -2.85 14.60 -1.00
N ALA A 186 -3.92 14.86 -0.27
CA ALA A 186 -4.33 14.02 0.85
C ALA A 186 -5.80 13.62 0.76
N MET A 187 -6.08 12.40 1.20
CA MET A 187 -7.43 11.84 1.30
C MET A 187 -7.71 11.40 2.73
N ARG A 188 -8.97 11.51 3.14
CA ARG A 188 -9.46 10.90 4.38
C ARG A 188 -10.24 9.65 4.04
N LYS A 189 -9.85 8.54 4.64
CA LYS A 189 -10.52 7.23 4.53
C LYS A 189 -11.32 6.99 5.81
N GLY A 190 -12.60 6.68 5.68
CA GLY A 190 -13.44 6.27 6.80
C GLY A 190 -13.07 4.88 7.33
N ALA A 191 -13.58 4.51 8.51
CA ALA A 191 -13.31 3.21 9.13
C ALA A 191 -13.79 2.04 8.24
N MET A 192 -12.89 1.12 7.91
CA MET A 192 -13.17 -0.05 7.05
C MET A 192 -13.60 -1.28 7.85
N LEU A 193 -13.13 -1.45 9.09
CA LEU A 193 -13.33 -2.64 9.90
C LEU A 193 -14.49 -2.45 10.89
N ASN A 194 -15.72 -2.70 10.45
CA ASN A 194 -16.87 -2.77 11.34
C ASN A 194 -16.94 -4.16 11.99
N THR A 195 -17.45 -4.22 13.24
CA THR A 195 -17.59 -5.45 14.03
C THR A 195 -18.68 -6.41 13.52
N VAL A 196 -19.45 -6.02 12.50
CA VAL A 196 -20.62 -6.79 12.01
C VAL A 196 -20.45 -7.05 10.52
N GLU A 197 -20.34 -8.33 10.16
CA GLU A 197 -20.29 -8.91 8.82
C GLU A 197 -18.98 -8.72 8.01
N ASN A 198 -18.12 -9.72 8.14
CA ASN A 198 -17.01 -9.95 7.21
C ASN A 198 -17.55 -10.64 5.93
N ASP A 199 -17.96 -9.85 4.94
CA ASP A 199 -18.15 -10.38 3.59
C ASP A 199 -16.76 -10.54 2.92
N ARG A 200 -16.28 -11.79 2.91
CA ARG A 200 -14.98 -12.17 2.33
C ARG A 200 -14.96 -12.13 0.79
N SER A 201 -16.10 -11.81 0.15
CA SER A 201 -16.23 -11.87 -1.31
C SER A 201 -15.78 -10.58 -2.04
N GLN A 202 -15.48 -9.50 -1.32
CA GLN A 202 -15.09 -8.21 -1.91
C GLN A 202 -13.64 -7.88 -1.57
N LEU A 203 -12.76 -7.88 -2.57
CA LEU A 203 -11.39 -7.38 -2.51
C LEU A 203 -11.33 -5.89 -2.10
N PHE A 204 -12.42 -5.15 -2.32
CA PHE A 204 -12.53 -3.74 -1.98
C PHE A 204 -13.88 -3.48 -1.31
N ARG A 205 -13.85 -3.06 -0.05
CA ARG A 205 -15.02 -2.45 0.60
C ARG A 205 -15.16 -1.02 0.09
N ALA A 206 -16.38 -0.56 -0.14
CA ALA A 206 -16.65 0.83 -0.46
C ALA A 206 -16.21 1.69 0.72
N GLU A 207 -15.06 2.35 0.59
CA GLU A 207 -14.55 3.30 1.57
C GLU A 207 -15.31 4.62 1.45
N GLN A 208 -15.63 5.23 2.59
CA GLN A 208 -16.06 6.63 2.58
C GLN A 208 -14.82 7.49 2.41
N MET A 209 -14.62 7.99 1.19
CA MET A 209 -13.47 8.79 0.83
C MET A 209 -13.84 10.27 0.72
N SER A 210 -12.98 11.15 1.20
CA SER A 210 -13.09 12.60 0.99
C SER A 210 -11.72 13.23 0.85
N VAL A 211 -11.66 14.31 0.07
CA VAL A 211 -10.44 15.13 -0.03
C VAL A 211 -10.13 15.72 1.34
N ALA A 212 -8.87 15.69 1.73
CA ALA A 212 -8.38 16.21 3.00
C ALA A 212 -7.30 17.27 2.81
N ILE A 213 -7.11 18.11 3.82
CA ILE A 213 -6.02 19.09 3.88
C ILE A 213 -5.03 18.60 4.94
N ALA A 214 -3.80 18.37 4.54
CA ALA A 214 -2.72 18.04 5.47
C ALA A 214 -2.13 19.31 6.08
N SER A 215 -1.96 19.32 7.40
CA SER A 215 -1.27 20.43 8.08
C SER A 215 0.24 20.39 7.80
N PRO A 216 0.97 21.50 7.98
CA PRO A 216 2.43 21.50 7.86
C PRO A 216 3.11 20.47 8.77
N GLU A 217 2.60 20.27 9.98
CA GLU A 217 3.08 19.26 10.94
C GLU A 217 2.90 17.84 10.40
N THR A 218 1.70 17.56 9.85
CA THR A 218 1.38 16.25 9.27
C THR A 218 2.29 15.95 8.06
N LEU A 219 2.51 16.97 7.20
CA LEU A 219 3.40 16.85 6.04
C LEU A 219 4.85 16.62 6.46
N GLN A 220 5.29 17.29 7.52
CA GLN A 220 6.64 17.08 8.06
C GLN A 220 6.80 15.65 8.56
N PHE A 221 5.85 15.16 9.36
CA PHE A 221 5.88 13.78 9.85
C PHE A 221 5.87 12.76 8.70
N ALA A 222 5.03 12.96 7.68
CA ALA A 222 5.01 12.05 6.52
C ALA A 222 6.34 12.03 5.76
N ARG A 223 7.06 13.18 5.66
CA ARG A 223 8.41 13.21 5.07
C ARG A 223 9.43 12.46 5.93
N GLU A 224 9.37 12.59 7.24
CA GLU A 224 10.22 11.81 8.16
C GLU A 224 9.99 10.30 8.00
N VAL A 225 8.74 9.88 7.74
CA VAL A 225 8.42 8.48 7.43
C VAL A 225 9.08 8.03 6.12
N LEU A 226 8.98 8.86 5.05
CA LEU A 226 9.62 8.55 3.77
C LEU A 226 11.14 8.48 3.89
N ASP A 227 11.76 9.42 4.63
CA ASP A 227 13.21 9.43 4.86
C ASP A 227 13.65 8.18 5.64
N ALA A 228 12.92 7.81 6.69
CA ALA A 228 13.22 6.61 7.49
C ALA A 228 13.05 5.30 6.71
N GLY A 229 12.22 5.30 5.66
CA GLY A 229 12.00 4.16 4.77
C GLY A 229 12.84 4.17 3.50
N ASP A 230 13.83 5.07 3.37
CA ASP A 230 14.63 5.29 2.15
C ASP A 230 13.75 5.54 0.89
N ALA A 231 12.55 6.10 1.10
CA ALA A 231 11.51 6.26 0.08
C ALA A 231 11.36 7.71 -0.44
N SER A 232 12.23 8.64 0.00
CA SER A 232 12.15 10.06 -0.39
C SER A 232 12.36 10.30 -1.89
N SER A 233 12.96 9.34 -2.60
CA SER A 233 13.13 9.36 -4.05
C SER A 233 12.19 8.40 -4.79
N ALA A 234 11.19 7.84 -4.11
CA ALA A 234 10.22 6.95 -4.75
C ALA A 234 9.43 7.70 -5.83
N LEU A 235 9.09 7.02 -6.93
CA LEU A 235 8.25 7.61 -7.99
C LEU A 235 6.87 7.99 -7.43
N TYR A 236 6.34 7.17 -6.55
CA TYR A 236 5.13 7.43 -5.80
C TYR A 236 5.23 6.78 -4.42
N ALA A 237 4.54 7.37 -3.47
CA ALA A 237 4.35 6.81 -2.15
C ALA A 237 3.01 7.25 -1.57
N ARG A 238 2.42 6.41 -0.71
CA ARG A 238 1.28 6.79 0.13
C ARG A 238 1.62 6.51 1.58
N VAL A 239 1.51 7.54 2.40
CA VAL A 239 1.70 7.46 3.86
C VAL A 239 0.34 7.53 4.52
N ASP A 240 -0.10 6.43 5.12
CA ASP A 240 -1.39 6.33 5.80
C ASP A 240 -1.17 6.55 7.30
N LEU A 241 -1.80 7.58 7.84
CA LEU A 241 -1.66 8.05 9.21
C LEU A 241 -2.98 7.96 9.97
N CYS A 242 -2.89 7.70 11.27
CA CYS A 242 -4.00 7.86 12.19
C CYS A 242 -3.58 8.65 13.44
N ARG A 243 -4.56 9.14 14.22
CA ARG A 243 -4.29 9.70 15.54
C ARG A 243 -4.16 8.58 16.56
N LEU A 244 -3.01 8.52 17.20
CA LEU A 244 -2.76 7.66 18.35
C LEU A 244 -2.51 8.56 19.56
N GLU A 245 -3.49 8.63 20.46
CA GLU A 245 -3.53 9.64 21.49
C GLU A 245 -3.45 11.06 20.87
N ASP A 246 -2.50 11.89 21.29
CA ASP A 246 -2.34 13.27 20.79
C ASP A 246 -1.35 13.38 19.62
N SER A 247 -0.86 12.25 19.07
CA SER A 247 0.20 12.24 18.05
C SER A 247 -0.25 11.54 16.77
N TRP A 248 0.40 11.87 15.66
CA TRP A 248 0.30 11.05 14.44
C TRP A 248 1.09 9.76 14.60
N ALA A 249 0.51 8.67 14.11
CA ALA A 249 1.18 7.39 13.99
C ALA A 249 0.99 6.81 12.58
N VAL A 250 2.01 6.12 12.08
CA VAL A 250 1.94 5.41 10.81
C VAL A 250 1.07 4.17 10.97
N MET A 251 0.04 4.06 10.13
CA MET A 251 -0.72 2.84 9.91
C MET A 251 -0.05 1.96 8.87
N GLU A 252 0.21 2.57 7.71
CA GLU A 252 0.88 1.91 6.58
C GLU A 252 1.73 2.91 5.80
N LEU A 253 2.81 2.42 5.21
CA LEU A 253 3.57 3.07 4.16
C LEU A 253 3.42 2.19 2.92
N GLU A 254 2.87 2.72 1.85
CA GLU A 254 2.65 1.97 0.63
C GLU A 254 3.52 2.51 -0.50
N LEU A 255 4.44 1.66 -0.98
CA LEU A 255 5.41 1.97 -2.04
C LEU A 255 5.28 1.06 -3.25
N THR A 256 4.48 0.00 -3.14
CA THR A 256 4.37 -1.03 -4.19
C THR A 256 3.18 -0.75 -5.10
N GLU A 257 1.96 -0.85 -4.60
CA GLU A 257 0.74 -0.79 -5.42
C GLU A 257 -0.38 0.09 -4.80
N PRO A 258 -0.07 1.26 -4.20
CA PRO A 258 -1.11 2.06 -3.56
C PRO A 258 -2.13 2.57 -4.57
N SER A 259 -3.41 2.59 -4.19
CA SER A 259 -4.35 3.51 -4.82
C SER A 259 -3.84 4.94 -4.61
N LEU A 260 -3.69 5.70 -5.68
CA LEU A 260 -3.24 7.09 -5.64
C LEU A 260 -4.39 8.08 -5.66
N PHE A 261 -5.63 7.58 -5.69
CA PHE A 261 -6.85 8.38 -5.64
C PHE A 261 -6.94 9.46 -6.73
N LEU A 262 -6.42 9.15 -7.92
CA LEU A 262 -6.38 10.08 -9.05
C LEU A 262 -7.78 10.53 -9.48
N THR A 263 -8.81 9.70 -9.25
CA THR A 263 -10.21 10.06 -9.50
C THR A 263 -10.70 11.20 -8.61
N TYR A 264 -10.09 11.43 -7.44
CA TYR A 264 -10.40 12.55 -6.53
C TYR A 264 -9.47 13.76 -6.73
N HIS A 265 -8.30 13.55 -7.35
CA HIS A 265 -7.32 14.58 -7.66
C HIS A 265 -6.72 14.35 -9.05
N PRO A 266 -7.46 14.61 -10.14
CA PRO A 266 -7.05 14.25 -11.51
C PRO A 266 -5.73 14.86 -11.97
N GLU A 267 -5.33 16.01 -11.42
CA GLU A 267 -4.05 16.68 -11.72
C GLU A 267 -2.86 15.78 -11.34
N ALA A 268 -2.99 14.95 -10.31
CA ALA A 268 -1.94 14.03 -9.88
C ALA A 268 -1.58 12.98 -10.95
N ALA A 269 -2.50 12.63 -11.85
CA ALA A 269 -2.19 11.77 -12.99
C ALA A 269 -1.16 12.43 -13.92
N THR A 270 -1.30 13.74 -14.15
CA THR A 270 -0.34 14.53 -14.95
C THR A 270 0.99 14.69 -14.20
N GLU A 271 0.96 14.90 -12.89
CA GLU A 271 2.17 14.96 -12.04
C GLU A 271 2.96 13.66 -12.15
N LEU A 272 2.28 12.51 -11.98
CA LEU A 272 2.90 11.18 -12.08
C LEU A 272 3.46 10.92 -13.49
N ALA A 273 2.71 11.24 -14.53
CA ALA A 273 3.18 11.05 -15.91
C ALA A 273 4.40 11.93 -16.23
N ARG A 274 4.46 13.17 -15.69
CA ARG A 274 5.64 14.04 -15.81
C ARG A 274 6.84 13.49 -15.05
N ALA A 275 6.63 12.97 -13.84
CA ALA A 275 7.69 12.34 -13.05
C ALA A 275 8.28 11.12 -13.78
N ILE A 276 7.42 10.28 -14.36
CA ILE A 276 7.85 9.17 -15.23
C ILE A 276 8.69 9.70 -16.40
N LEU A 277 8.20 10.73 -17.12
CA LEU A 277 8.91 11.32 -18.25
C LEU A 277 10.29 11.87 -17.87
N GLN A 278 10.41 12.52 -16.72
CA GLN A 278 11.67 13.06 -16.21
C GLN A 278 12.69 11.96 -15.92
N ARG A 279 12.24 10.84 -15.37
CA ARG A 279 13.12 9.69 -15.06
C ARG A 279 13.55 8.90 -16.30
N LEU A 280 12.86 9.08 -17.43
CA LEU A 280 13.24 8.51 -18.73
C LEU A 280 14.23 9.42 -19.49
N ALA A 281 14.57 10.59 -18.99
CA ALA A 281 15.51 11.53 -19.63
C ALA A 281 16.95 11.11 -19.35
#